data_d0a48b2ee02b78dcf1bf08d8a8fc190f
#
_entry.id   d0a48b2ee02b78dcf1bf08d8a8fc190f
#
_cell.length_a   1.000
_cell.length_b   1.000
_cell.length_c   1.000
_cell.angle_alpha   90.00
_cell.angle_beta   90.00
_cell.angle_gamma   90.00
#
_symmetry.space_group_name_H-M   'P 1'
#
loop_
_entity.id
_entity.type
_entity.pdbx_description
1 polymer ?
#
loop_
_entity_poly.entity_id
_entity_poly.type
_entity_poly.pdbx_seq_one_letter_code
_entity_poly.pdbx_strand_id
1 'polypeptide(L)'
;MSLSLGLFMPNCSNMPSISTRNVAPHQWHYEANERIALYAEMLGFRYLFPVSRWRGFGGDTNFLGESLETMTWAASLLKVTSKINIFSTVHVPLFHPFVVAKMGATLAHVSHDRWGLNVVSGWSQREFGMMGIQLEPHEERYQKTAAFIEILRELWAGNFPVNHSSKWYQ
;
A
#
# COMPACT_ATOMS: atom_id res chain seq x y z
N MET A 1 -11.65 -6.75 -25.62
CA MET A 1 -10.99 -6.26 -24.38
C MET A 1 -10.06 -7.37 -23.87
N SER A 2 -8.79 -7.11 -23.65
CA SER A 2 -7.87 -8.09 -23.02
C SER A 2 -7.98 -8.02 -21.51
N LEU A 3 -8.06 -9.16 -20.85
CA LEU A 3 -8.01 -9.26 -19.40
C LEU A 3 -6.60 -8.90 -18.90
N SER A 4 -6.51 -8.04 -17.88
CA SER A 4 -5.25 -7.74 -17.20
C SER A 4 -5.23 -8.41 -15.84
N LEU A 5 -4.20 -9.18 -15.56
CA LEU A 5 -4.05 -9.88 -14.29
C LEU A 5 -3.15 -9.09 -13.33
N GLY A 6 -3.57 -9.04 -12.08
CA GLY A 6 -2.78 -8.54 -10.96
C GLY A 6 -2.54 -9.64 -9.93
N LEU A 7 -1.39 -9.63 -9.30
CA LEU A 7 -1.06 -10.52 -8.21
C LEU A 7 -1.15 -9.77 -6.88
N PHE A 8 -1.95 -10.30 -5.96
CA PHE A 8 -2.00 -9.82 -4.60
C PHE A 8 -0.85 -10.46 -3.82
N MET A 9 0.14 -9.64 -3.48
CA MET A 9 1.44 -10.10 -3.01
C MET A 9 1.43 -10.60 -1.57
N PRO A 10 2.12 -11.71 -1.29
CA PRO A 10 2.28 -12.23 0.07
C PRO A 10 3.42 -11.52 0.82
N ASN A 11 3.36 -10.19 0.91
CA ASN A 11 4.32 -9.38 1.68
C ASN A 11 4.10 -9.45 3.21
N CYS A 12 3.16 -10.27 3.63
CA CYS A 12 2.86 -10.55 5.04
C CYS A 12 3.00 -12.04 5.31
N SER A 13 3.26 -12.38 6.58
CA SER A 13 3.32 -13.77 7.02
C SER A 13 1.95 -14.46 7.00
N ASN A 14 1.97 -15.76 6.82
CA ASN A 14 0.80 -16.63 6.84
C ASN A 14 -0.31 -16.27 5.84
N MET A 15 0.05 -15.69 4.71
CA MET A 15 -0.82 -15.50 3.55
C MET A 15 -0.45 -16.50 2.45
N PRO A 16 -1.43 -16.94 1.65
CA PRO A 16 -2.86 -16.64 1.64
C PRO A 16 -3.70 -17.58 2.55
N SER A 17 -3.07 -18.39 3.37
CA SER A 17 -3.72 -19.43 4.15
C SER A 17 -3.78 -19.11 5.63
N ILE A 18 -4.98 -19.05 6.20
CA ILE A 18 -5.19 -18.94 7.64
C ILE A 18 -5.13 -20.37 8.23
N SER A 19 -3.95 -20.78 8.65
CA SER A 19 -3.71 -22.14 9.16
C SER A 19 -2.63 -22.12 10.24
N THR A 20 -2.73 -23.02 11.21
CA THR A 20 -1.67 -23.30 12.19
C THR A 20 -0.46 -23.98 11.54
N ARG A 21 -0.66 -24.61 10.37
CA ARG A 21 0.42 -25.17 9.56
C ARG A 21 0.96 -24.08 8.63
N ASN A 22 2.08 -23.51 9.02
CA ASN A 22 2.78 -22.55 8.17
C ASN A 22 3.49 -23.29 7.03
N VAL A 23 2.91 -23.27 5.84
CA VAL A 23 3.44 -23.96 4.65
C VAL A 23 4.45 -23.11 3.86
N ALA A 24 4.54 -21.82 4.15
CA ALA A 24 5.43 -20.87 3.50
C ALA A 24 5.99 -19.85 4.50
N PRO A 25 6.83 -20.27 5.49
CA PRO A 25 7.25 -19.45 6.61
C PRO A 25 8.06 -18.23 6.19
N HIS A 26 8.67 -18.24 5.01
CA HIS A 26 9.54 -17.19 4.51
C HIS A 26 8.94 -16.37 3.36
N GLN A 27 7.64 -16.56 3.06
CA GLN A 27 6.99 -15.86 1.94
C GLN A 27 7.00 -14.32 2.07
N TRP A 28 6.99 -13.81 3.30
CA TRP A 28 7.01 -12.38 3.60
C TRP A 28 8.42 -11.76 3.54
N HIS A 29 9.50 -12.59 3.48
CA HIS A 29 10.85 -12.09 3.34
C HIS A 29 11.02 -11.37 2.00
N TYR A 30 11.88 -10.35 1.99
CA TYR A 30 12.09 -9.53 0.79
C TYR A 30 12.54 -10.36 -0.41
N GLU A 31 13.47 -11.29 -0.23
CA GLU A 31 14.02 -12.13 -1.30
C GLU A 31 12.95 -13.04 -1.94
N ALA A 32 11.97 -13.48 -1.15
CA ALA A 32 10.83 -14.23 -1.69
C ALA A 32 9.91 -13.30 -2.51
N ASN A 33 9.64 -12.10 -2.02
CA ASN A 33 8.86 -11.10 -2.72
C ASN A 33 9.53 -10.67 -4.04
N GLU A 34 10.85 -10.47 -4.05
CA GLU A 34 11.61 -10.16 -5.26
C GLU A 34 11.48 -11.26 -6.31
N ARG A 35 11.71 -12.51 -5.93
CA ARG A 35 11.53 -13.66 -6.85
C ARG A 35 10.12 -13.74 -7.41
N ILE A 36 9.10 -13.56 -6.56
CA ILE A 36 7.69 -13.60 -7.00
C ILE A 36 7.41 -12.44 -7.97
N ALA A 37 7.92 -11.24 -7.70
CA ALA A 37 7.75 -10.09 -8.58
C ALA A 37 8.35 -10.32 -9.97
N LEU A 38 9.57 -10.84 -10.03
CA LEU A 38 10.25 -11.18 -11.27
C LEU A 38 9.53 -12.30 -12.06
N TYR A 39 9.04 -13.32 -11.37
CA TYR A 39 8.23 -14.37 -12.00
C TYR A 39 6.89 -13.84 -12.50
N ALA A 40 6.21 -13.00 -11.73
CA ALA A 40 4.95 -12.38 -12.15
C ALA A 40 5.15 -11.51 -13.40
N GLU A 41 6.23 -10.73 -13.45
CA GLU A 41 6.59 -9.95 -14.64
C GLU A 41 6.87 -10.85 -15.85
N MET A 42 7.63 -11.92 -15.66
CA MET A 42 7.94 -12.89 -16.72
C MET A 42 6.68 -13.58 -17.28
N LEU A 43 5.70 -13.87 -16.39
CA LEU A 43 4.43 -14.49 -16.75
C LEU A 43 3.40 -13.50 -17.31
N GLY A 44 3.73 -12.20 -17.42
CA GLY A 44 2.87 -11.19 -18.01
C GLY A 44 1.80 -10.64 -17.06
N PHE A 45 1.94 -10.81 -15.74
CA PHE A 45 1.12 -10.08 -14.79
C PHE A 45 1.37 -8.59 -14.93
N ARG A 46 0.29 -7.80 -14.87
CA ARG A 46 0.36 -6.37 -15.08
C ARG A 46 0.55 -5.58 -13.80
N TYR A 47 0.09 -6.12 -12.69
CA TYR A 47 0.05 -5.41 -11.41
C TYR A 47 0.49 -6.29 -10.25
N LEU A 48 1.23 -5.69 -9.29
CA LEU A 48 1.45 -6.24 -7.96
C LEU A 48 0.77 -5.36 -6.92
N PHE A 49 0.04 -5.99 -6.00
CA PHE A 49 -0.67 -5.33 -4.93
C PHE A 49 -0.22 -5.86 -3.57
N PRO A 50 0.24 -5.00 -2.63
CA PRO A 50 0.62 -5.42 -1.29
C PRO A 50 -0.56 -5.42 -0.32
N VAL A 51 -0.42 -6.19 0.74
CA VAL A 51 -1.21 -6.02 1.96
C VAL A 51 -0.53 -4.96 2.83
N SER A 52 -1.26 -3.96 3.28
CA SER A 52 -0.78 -3.01 4.29
C SER A 52 -1.31 -3.40 5.66
N ARG A 53 -0.39 -3.84 6.54
CA ARG A 53 -0.69 -4.18 7.93
C ARG A 53 0.36 -3.60 8.85
N TRP A 54 -0.09 -3.04 9.97
CA TRP A 54 0.76 -2.54 11.04
C TRP A 54 0.71 -3.45 12.26
N ARG A 55 -0.29 -4.31 12.30
CA ARG A 55 -0.47 -5.31 13.34
C ARG A 55 -1.21 -6.53 12.77
N GLY A 56 -0.65 -7.70 12.98
CA GLY A 56 -1.32 -8.96 12.66
C GLY A 56 -2.55 -9.22 13.53
N PHE A 57 -3.31 -10.24 13.15
CA PHE A 57 -4.53 -10.61 13.88
C PHE A 57 -4.25 -11.30 15.21
N GLY A 58 -3.04 -11.87 15.38
CA GLY A 58 -2.67 -12.65 16.56
C GLY A 58 -3.35 -14.03 16.59
N GLY A 59 -3.41 -14.63 17.78
CA GLY A 59 -3.90 -16.00 17.95
C GLY A 59 -2.92 -17.03 17.40
N ASP A 60 -3.36 -18.29 17.33
CA ASP A 60 -2.51 -19.45 16.95
C ASP A 60 -1.96 -19.37 15.54
N THR A 61 -2.66 -18.70 14.65
CA THR A 61 -2.22 -18.55 13.24
C THR A 61 -1.34 -17.32 13.02
N ASN A 62 -1.39 -16.34 13.91
CA ASN A 62 -0.79 -15.01 13.74
C ASN A 62 -0.91 -14.47 12.31
N PHE A 63 -2.11 -14.57 11.72
CA PHE A 63 -2.39 -14.20 10.34
C PHE A 63 -1.96 -12.75 10.08
N LEU A 64 -1.15 -12.51 9.06
CA LEU A 64 -0.51 -11.23 8.72
C LEU A 64 0.32 -10.63 9.88
N GLY A 65 0.98 -11.48 10.69
CA GLY A 65 1.73 -11.05 11.87
C GLY A 65 2.95 -10.21 11.52
N GLU A 66 3.78 -10.71 10.64
CA GLU A 66 4.92 -9.99 10.06
C GLU A 66 4.53 -9.41 8.70
N SER A 67 4.97 -8.19 8.41
CA SER A 67 4.67 -7.52 7.14
C SER A 67 5.73 -6.50 6.76
N LEU A 68 5.95 -6.33 5.47
CA LEU A 68 6.79 -5.28 4.93
C LEU A 68 5.94 -4.02 4.69
N GLU A 69 6.49 -2.85 5.03
CA GLU A 69 5.86 -1.56 4.76
C GLU A 69 5.79 -1.31 3.25
N THR A 70 4.64 -0.87 2.78
CA THR A 70 4.29 -0.97 1.36
C THR A 70 4.93 0.07 0.44
N MET A 71 5.30 1.25 0.95
CA MET A 71 6.00 2.27 0.14
C MET A 71 7.45 1.88 -0.10
N THR A 72 8.14 1.45 0.95
CA THR A 72 9.55 1.00 0.88
C THR A 72 9.67 -0.33 0.14
N TRP A 73 8.71 -1.24 0.34
CA TRP A 73 8.62 -2.49 -0.41
C TRP A 73 8.43 -2.23 -1.91
N ALA A 74 7.50 -1.33 -2.29
CA ALA A 74 7.30 -0.99 -3.69
C ALA A 74 8.55 -0.35 -4.32
N ALA A 75 9.22 0.56 -3.61
CA ALA A 75 10.46 1.18 -4.06
C ALA A 75 11.54 0.13 -4.43
N SER A 76 11.70 -0.88 -3.56
CA SER A 76 12.67 -1.96 -3.76
C SER A 76 12.33 -2.81 -4.98
N LEU A 77 11.06 -3.22 -5.14
CA LEU A 77 10.63 -4.06 -6.25
C LEU A 77 10.59 -3.30 -7.59
N LEU A 78 10.25 -2.01 -7.59
CA LEU A 78 10.30 -1.16 -8.79
C LEU A 78 11.72 -1.06 -9.35
N LYS A 79 12.74 -1.19 -8.50
CA LYS A 79 14.14 -1.14 -8.93
C LYS A 79 14.60 -2.43 -9.63
N VAL A 80 14.09 -3.58 -9.21
CA VAL A 80 14.49 -4.89 -9.75
C VAL A 80 13.61 -5.37 -10.90
N THR A 81 12.43 -4.79 -11.07
CA THR A 81 11.51 -5.07 -12.19
C THR A 81 11.58 -3.99 -13.27
N SER A 82 11.07 -4.28 -14.46
CA SER A 82 11.18 -3.39 -15.63
C SER A 82 9.87 -3.06 -16.36
N LYS A 83 8.81 -3.86 -16.16
CA LYS A 83 7.53 -3.73 -16.89
C LYS A 83 6.30 -3.71 -16.01
N ILE A 84 6.31 -4.49 -14.93
CA ILE A 84 5.14 -4.65 -14.05
C ILE A 84 4.90 -3.38 -13.23
N ASN A 85 3.62 -3.02 -13.06
CA ASN A 85 3.24 -1.90 -12.20
C ASN A 85 3.12 -2.38 -10.75
N ILE A 86 3.64 -1.62 -9.81
CA ILE A 86 3.66 -1.99 -8.40
C ILE A 86 2.92 -0.94 -7.59
N PHE A 87 1.95 -1.39 -6.82
CA PHE A 87 1.16 -0.53 -5.96
C PHE A 87 1.77 -0.46 -4.56
N SER A 88 1.59 0.70 -3.93
CA SER A 88 1.70 0.84 -2.48
C SER A 88 0.30 1.01 -1.89
N THR A 89 0.14 0.69 -0.63
CA THR A 89 -1.11 0.93 0.11
C THR A 89 -0.83 1.87 1.27
N VAL A 90 -1.55 2.98 1.34
CA VAL A 90 -1.48 3.93 2.45
C VAL A 90 -2.80 3.99 3.21
N HIS A 91 -2.71 4.14 4.53
CA HIS A 91 -3.85 4.39 5.39
C HIS A 91 -3.93 5.89 5.69
N VAL A 92 -5.01 6.53 5.26
CA VAL A 92 -5.23 7.98 5.42
C VAL A 92 -4.98 8.50 6.85
N PRO A 93 -5.35 7.77 7.92
CA PRO A 93 -5.08 8.25 9.28
C PRO A 93 -3.60 8.37 9.65
N LEU A 94 -2.69 7.71 8.92
CA LEU A 94 -1.26 7.66 9.24
C LEU A 94 -0.42 8.66 8.45
N PHE A 95 -0.92 9.16 7.33
CA PHE A 95 -0.13 9.95 6.40
C PHE A 95 -0.76 11.29 6.11
N HIS A 96 0.07 12.31 6.02
CA HIS A 96 -0.34 13.58 5.44
C HIS A 96 -0.30 13.50 3.91
N PRO A 97 -1.31 14.02 3.15
CA PRO A 97 -1.35 13.89 1.69
C PRO A 97 -0.10 14.49 1.01
N PHE A 98 0.44 15.59 1.51
CA PHE A 98 1.66 16.19 0.97
C PHE A 98 2.85 15.24 1.02
N VAL A 99 3.01 14.47 2.12
CA VAL A 99 4.08 13.48 2.26
C VAL A 99 3.90 12.36 1.23
N VAL A 100 2.68 11.84 1.09
CA VAL A 100 2.37 10.79 0.11
C VAL A 100 2.55 11.29 -1.32
N ALA A 101 2.14 12.53 -1.61
CA ALA A 101 2.36 13.13 -2.93
C ALA A 101 3.85 13.18 -3.28
N LYS A 102 4.70 13.60 -2.34
CA LYS A 102 6.15 13.65 -2.53
C LYS A 102 6.77 12.28 -2.74
N MET A 103 6.40 11.31 -1.90
CA MET A 103 6.88 9.92 -2.02
C MET A 103 6.43 9.30 -3.34
N GLY A 104 5.16 9.49 -3.72
CA GLY A 104 4.60 8.97 -4.96
C GLY A 104 5.25 9.55 -6.21
N ALA A 105 5.48 10.86 -6.25
CA ALA A 105 6.22 11.51 -7.34
C ALA A 105 7.64 10.95 -7.46
N THR A 106 8.31 10.66 -6.35
CA THR A 106 9.64 10.03 -6.34
C THR A 106 9.57 8.63 -6.92
N LEU A 107 8.61 7.81 -6.47
CA LEU A 107 8.46 6.43 -6.96
C LEU A 107 8.08 6.38 -8.45
N ALA A 108 7.20 7.26 -8.91
CA ALA A 108 6.87 7.41 -10.32
C ALA A 108 8.11 7.76 -11.15
N HIS A 109 8.89 8.75 -10.73
CA HIS A 109 10.13 9.15 -11.39
C HIS A 109 11.14 8.01 -11.48
N VAL A 110 11.43 7.33 -10.36
CA VAL A 110 12.41 6.23 -10.29
C VAL A 110 11.98 5.02 -11.13
N SER A 111 10.69 4.79 -11.25
CA SER A 111 10.12 3.62 -11.93
C SER A 111 9.69 3.87 -13.38
N HIS A 112 9.82 5.09 -13.89
CA HIS A 112 9.24 5.49 -15.17
C HIS A 112 7.71 5.21 -15.23
N ASP A 113 7.00 5.81 -14.27
CA ASP A 113 5.52 5.79 -14.12
C ASP A 113 4.90 4.39 -13.93
N ARG A 114 5.65 3.43 -13.36
CA ARG A 114 5.15 2.09 -13.03
C ARG A 114 4.63 1.96 -11.58
N TRP A 115 4.55 3.05 -10.85
CA TRP A 115 4.02 3.04 -9.49
C TRP A 115 2.53 3.39 -9.48
N GLY A 116 1.77 2.76 -8.56
CA GLY A 116 0.39 3.04 -8.28
C GLY A 116 0.10 3.16 -6.79
N LEU A 117 -1.02 3.79 -6.44
CA LEU A 117 -1.42 4.00 -5.06
C LEU A 117 -2.80 3.42 -4.77
N ASN A 118 -2.87 2.62 -3.71
CA ASN A 118 -4.10 2.19 -3.07
C ASN A 118 -4.32 3.02 -1.79
N VAL A 119 -5.42 3.76 -1.73
CA VAL A 119 -5.75 4.64 -0.60
C VAL A 119 -6.82 3.97 0.26
N VAL A 120 -6.53 3.77 1.54
CA VAL A 120 -7.41 3.10 2.49
C VAL A 120 -7.80 4.06 3.61
N SER A 121 -9.10 4.22 3.84
CA SER A 121 -9.65 5.11 4.87
C SER A 121 -9.34 4.67 6.32
N GLY A 122 -8.88 3.41 6.50
CA GLY A 122 -8.68 2.79 7.80
C GLY A 122 -9.96 2.11 8.33
N TRP A 123 -9.81 0.99 9.04
CA TRP A 123 -10.93 0.24 9.58
C TRP A 123 -10.63 -0.45 10.93
N SER A 124 -9.39 -0.70 11.24
CA SER A 124 -8.98 -1.45 12.43
C SER A 124 -8.58 -0.50 13.57
N GLN A 125 -9.52 -0.16 14.46
CA GLN A 125 -9.20 0.67 15.64
C GLN A 125 -8.05 0.07 16.48
N ARG A 126 -7.99 -1.27 16.56
CA ARG A 126 -6.92 -1.97 17.30
C ARG A 126 -5.54 -1.69 16.72
N GLU A 127 -5.44 -1.56 15.39
CA GLU A 127 -4.19 -1.28 14.69
C GLU A 127 -3.77 0.18 14.87
N PHE A 128 -4.68 1.12 14.64
CA PHE A 128 -4.39 2.55 14.77
C PHE A 128 -4.22 3.01 16.22
N GLY A 129 -4.89 2.33 17.16
CA GLY A 129 -4.71 2.59 18.59
C GLY A 129 -3.28 2.40 19.10
N MET A 130 -2.45 1.57 18.43
CA MET A 130 -1.02 1.44 18.73
C MET A 130 -0.24 2.75 18.50
N MET A 131 -0.74 3.61 17.63
CA MET A 131 -0.16 4.90 17.27
C MET A 131 -0.91 6.08 17.93
N GLY A 132 -1.78 5.78 18.91
CA GLY A 132 -2.58 6.79 19.60
C GLY A 132 -3.70 7.41 18.75
N ILE A 133 -4.03 6.79 17.62
CA ILE A 133 -5.03 7.30 16.69
C ILE A 133 -6.40 6.69 17.00
N GLN A 134 -7.37 7.55 17.27
CA GLN A 134 -8.78 7.20 17.32
C GLN A 134 -9.37 7.39 15.92
N LEU A 135 -9.95 6.31 15.37
CA LEU A 135 -10.60 6.40 14.07
C LEU A 135 -11.91 7.19 14.17
N GLU A 136 -12.11 8.09 13.26
CA GLU A 136 -13.37 8.81 13.08
C GLU A 136 -14.50 7.83 12.69
N PRO A 137 -15.79 8.21 12.87
CA PRO A 137 -16.92 7.46 12.34
C PRO A 137 -16.80 7.16 10.86
N HIS A 138 -17.47 6.10 10.40
CA HIS A 138 -17.35 5.60 9.02
C HIS A 138 -17.47 6.70 7.96
N GLU A 139 -18.54 7.50 8.02
CA GLU A 139 -18.79 8.57 7.03
C GLU A 139 -17.68 9.62 7.03
N GLU A 140 -17.22 10.04 8.23
CA GLU A 140 -16.16 11.03 8.35
C GLU A 140 -14.83 10.54 7.80
N ARG A 141 -14.51 9.25 7.98
CA ARG A 141 -13.30 8.64 7.40
C ARG A 141 -13.30 8.70 5.87
N TYR A 142 -14.45 8.46 5.24
CA TYR A 142 -14.57 8.52 3.79
C TYR A 142 -14.51 9.96 3.27
N GLN A 143 -15.12 10.92 3.98
CA GLN A 143 -14.98 12.33 3.66
C GLN A 143 -13.52 12.81 3.77
N LYS A 144 -12.81 12.40 4.83
CA LYS A 144 -11.37 12.64 5.00
C LYS A 144 -10.55 12.04 3.85
N THR A 145 -10.91 10.82 3.44
CA THR A 145 -10.26 10.16 2.32
C THR A 145 -10.51 10.88 1.00
N ALA A 146 -11.70 11.39 0.78
CA ALA A 146 -12.01 12.19 -0.41
C ALA A 146 -11.13 13.45 -0.46
N ALA A 147 -11.07 14.22 0.63
CA ALA A 147 -10.19 15.39 0.72
C ALA A 147 -8.71 15.04 0.52
N PHE A 148 -8.26 13.92 1.09
CA PHE A 148 -6.91 13.40 0.89
C PHE A 148 -6.59 13.15 -0.59
N ILE A 149 -7.52 12.49 -1.31
CA ILE A 149 -7.35 12.19 -2.74
C ILE A 149 -7.40 13.46 -3.59
N GLU A 150 -8.25 14.43 -3.26
CA GLU A 150 -8.30 15.73 -3.95
C GLU A 150 -6.95 16.44 -3.86
N ILE A 151 -6.39 16.56 -2.66
CA ILE A 151 -5.07 17.19 -2.47
C ILE A 151 -3.99 16.45 -3.27
N LEU A 152 -3.97 15.12 -3.27
CA LEU A 152 -3.02 14.36 -4.07
C LEU A 152 -3.13 14.70 -5.56
N ARG A 153 -4.36 14.75 -6.09
CA ARG A 153 -4.60 15.06 -7.51
C ARG A 153 -4.13 16.47 -7.87
N GLU A 154 -4.42 17.46 -7.03
CA GLU A 154 -3.98 18.84 -7.25
C GLU A 154 -2.46 18.97 -7.24
N LEU A 155 -1.80 18.31 -6.25
CA LEU A 155 -0.34 18.32 -6.15
C LEU A 155 0.33 17.63 -7.36
N TRP A 156 -0.22 16.54 -7.84
CA TRP A 156 0.32 15.83 -9.01
C TRP A 156 -0.03 16.48 -10.34
N ALA A 157 -1.11 17.28 -10.40
CA ALA A 157 -1.43 18.09 -11.58
C ALA A 157 -0.45 19.26 -11.78
N GLY A 158 0.33 19.62 -10.76
CA GLY A 158 1.33 20.69 -10.85
C GLY A 158 0.74 22.10 -10.89
N ASN A 159 -0.51 22.29 -10.52
CA ASN A 159 -1.17 23.58 -10.47
C ASN A 159 -0.88 24.27 -9.14
N PHE A 160 0.21 25.01 -9.05
CA PHE A 160 0.62 25.68 -7.84
C PHE A 160 0.25 27.18 -7.84
N PRO A 161 -0.06 27.80 -6.66
CA PRO A 161 -0.18 27.17 -5.34
C PRO A 161 -1.45 26.30 -5.20
N VAL A 162 -1.35 25.19 -4.47
CA VAL A 162 -2.51 24.40 -4.05
C VAL A 162 -3.07 25.00 -2.78
N ASN A 163 -4.33 25.42 -2.82
CA ASN A 163 -5.06 25.95 -1.68
C ASN A 163 -6.23 25.03 -1.37
N HIS A 164 -6.11 24.27 -0.30
CA HIS A 164 -7.16 23.38 0.16
C HIS A 164 -7.58 23.76 1.58
N SER A 165 -8.88 23.76 1.83
CA SER A 165 -9.42 24.00 3.17
C SER A 165 -10.54 23.01 3.44
N SER A 166 -10.33 22.17 4.42
CA SER A 166 -11.32 21.20 4.89
C SER A 166 -11.24 21.05 6.42
N LYS A 167 -12.12 20.24 7.01
CA LYS A 167 -12.07 19.89 8.43
C LYS A 167 -10.73 19.25 8.84
N TRP A 168 -10.03 18.58 7.92
CA TRP A 168 -8.86 17.74 8.22
C TRP A 168 -7.53 18.30 7.69
N TYR A 169 -7.58 19.11 6.65
CA TYR A 169 -6.38 19.64 5.97
C TYR A 169 -6.56 21.12 5.66
N GLN A 170 -5.50 21.89 5.91
CA GLN A 170 -5.40 23.33 5.63
C GLN A 170 -4.08 23.64 4.95
#